data_d1d930bf80d59750a23ea8e69b11461f
#
_entry.id   d1d930bf80d59750a23ea8e69b11461f
#
_cell.length_a   1.000
_cell.length_b   1.000
_cell.length_c   1.000
_cell.angle_alpha   90.00
_cell.angle_beta   90.00
_cell.angle_gamma   90.00
#
_symmetry.space_group_name_H-M   'P 1'
#
loop_
_entity.id
_entity.type
_entity.pdbx_description
1 polymer ?
#
loop_
_entity_poly.entity_id
_entity_poly.type
_entity_poly.pdbx_seq_one_letter_code
_entity_poly.pdbx_strand_id
1 'polypeptide(L)'
;MNKTNIRRHKKLNEVFGKVVHVTEEYDLPRYEVRVRDDCSDECEMAVEEIKDCCKLWVGSYNYSNLTNVELDEDEVFEGKSLADYLAGYQKFLDNKFGEGKYEAFVLGAYIHSGTSFSISKTGDHRCRFDSGTLGFIGVPKGTNPDEIAEELTAAWNGEYEGYEIYDNLTDDYVDSICDYDYNSLEEWKKSAKLKYDVEFDD
;
A
#
# COMPACT_ATOMS: atom_id res chain seq x y z
N MET A 1 4.13 8.37 36.02
CA MET A 1 2.95 8.83 35.28
C MET A 1 2.92 10.35 35.31
N ASN A 2 3.43 11.02 34.28
CA ASN A 2 3.35 12.46 34.16
C ASN A 2 2.18 12.80 33.25
N LYS A 3 0.98 12.92 33.84
CA LYS A 3 -0.16 13.48 33.13
C LYS A 3 0.09 14.97 32.97
N THR A 4 0.30 15.41 31.75
CA THR A 4 0.41 16.83 31.44
C THR A 4 -0.99 17.40 31.30
N ASN A 5 -1.45 18.18 32.28
CA ASN A 5 -2.76 18.85 32.25
C ASN A 5 -2.75 19.93 31.17
N ILE A 6 -3.54 19.75 30.11
CA ILE A 6 -3.75 20.77 29.09
C ILE A 6 -4.92 21.66 29.51
N ARG A 7 -4.62 22.94 29.82
CA ARG A 7 -5.65 23.93 30.14
C ARG A 7 -6.13 24.60 28.86
N ARG A 8 -7.32 24.29 28.39
CA ARG A 8 -8.01 25.05 27.33
C ARG A 8 -8.84 26.15 27.95
N HIS A 9 -8.51 27.42 27.66
CA HIS A 9 -9.33 28.56 27.99
C HIS A 9 -10.36 28.84 26.88
N LYS A 10 -11.65 28.57 27.14
CA LYS A 10 -12.73 28.96 26.25
C LYS A 10 -13.25 30.32 26.69
N LYS A 11 -13.07 31.40 25.89
CA LYS A 11 -13.77 32.68 26.07
C LYS A 11 -15.20 32.53 25.57
N LEU A 12 -16.17 32.54 26.46
CA LEU A 12 -17.58 32.77 26.13
C LEU A 12 -17.83 34.28 26.00
N ASN A 13 -18.46 34.66 24.90
CA ASN A 13 -18.83 36.03 24.64
C ASN A 13 -19.76 36.58 25.76
N GLU A 14 -19.61 37.87 26.04
CA GLU A 14 -20.39 38.62 27.05
C GLU A 14 -21.90 38.39 26.86
N VAL A 15 -22.51 37.77 27.85
CA VAL A 15 -23.96 37.86 28.05
C VAL A 15 -24.17 38.68 29.30
N PHE A 16 -24.78 39.85 29.17
CA PHE A 16 -25.08 40.83 30.26
C PHE A 16 -23.87 41.52 30.92
N GLY A 17 -22.83 41.87 30.15
CA GLY A 17 -21.76 42.73 30.65
C GLY A 17 -20.84 42.08 31.72
N LYS A 18 -20.90 40.76 31.90
CA LYS A 18 -19.96 39.99 32.73
C LYS A 18 -19.24 38.94 31.90
N VAL A 19 -17.91 39.03 31.89
CA VAL A 19 -17.06 37.98 31.36
C VAL A 19 -17.07 36.81 32.34
N VAL A 20 -17.77 35.74 31.99
CA VAL A 20 -17.68 34.46 32.73
C VAL A 20 -16.54 33.69 32.15
N HIS A 21 -15.46 33.56 32.91
CA HIS A 21 -14.39 32.60 32.58
C HIS A 21 -14.84 31.23 33.06
N VAL A 22 -15.26 30.37 32.12
CA VAL A 22 -15.45 28.95 32.41
C VAL A 22 -14.12 28.27 32.06
N THR A 23 -13.38 27.85 33.09
CA THR A 23 -12.25 26.92 32.92
C THR A 23 -12.80 25.51 33.01
N GLU A 24 -13.07 24.88 31.90
CA GLU A 24 -13.20 23.43 31.87
C GLU A 24 -11.80 22.84 31.82
N GLU A 25 -11.37 22.18 32.90
CA GLU A 25 -10.16 21.37 32.93
C GLU A 25 -10.52 20.03 32.28
N TYR A 26 -10.10 19.84 31.05
CA TYR A 26 -10.14 18.51 30.42
C TYR A 26 -8.79 17.84 30.64
N ASP A 27 -8.79 16.74 31.40
CA ASP A 27 -7.62 15.85 31.57
C ASP A 27 -7.49 14.98 30.29
N LEU A 28 -7.10 15.59 29.17
CA LEU A 28 -6.80 14.85 27.97
C LEU A 28 -5.39 14.24 28.08
N PRO A 29 -5.20 13.00 27.64
CA PRO A 29 -3.85 12.45 27.49
C PRO A 29 -3.06 13.33 26.52
N ARG A 30 -1.74 13.42 26.72
CA ARG A 30 -0.89 14.21 25.83
C ARG A 30 -0.94 13.66 24.41
N TYR A 31 -0.88 12.35 24.27
CA TYR A 31 -0.92 11.66 22.99
C TYR A 31 -2.22 10.89 22.84
N GLU A 32 -2.77 10.92 21.64
CA GLU A 32 -4.01 10.26 21.26
C GLU A 32 -3.77 9.45 19.98
N VAL A 33 -4.26 8.21 19.96
CA VAL A 33 -4.28 7.40 18.74
C VAL A 33 -5.50 7.78 17.93
N ARG A 34 -5.31 8.00 16.64
CA ARG A 34 -6.38 8.17 15.66
C ARG A 34 -6.25 7.12 14.57
N VAL A 35 -7.36 6.52 14.19
CA VAL A 35 -7.43 5.68 12.99
C VAL A 35 -7.45 6.64 11.80
N ARG A 36 -6.64 6.33 10.80
CA ARG A 36 -6.60 7.07 9.56
C ARG A 36 -7.66 6.52 8.61
N ASP A 37 -8.63 7.33 8.26
CA ASP A 37 -9.79 6.92 7.45
C ASP A 37 -9.47 6.73 5.96
N ASP A 38 -8.33 7.26 5.49
CA ASP A 38 -7.94 7.23 4.08
C ASP A 38 -6.43 6.98 3.93
N CYS A 39 -6.09 5.85 3.31
CA CYS A 39 -4.74 5.46 2.91
C CYS A 39 -4.60 5.36 1.37
N SER A 40 -5.43 6.06 0.61
CA SER A 40 -5.42 5.99 -0.86
C SER A 40 -4.10 6.47 -1.47
N ASP A 41 -3.49 7.51 -0.91
CA ASP A 41 -2.20 8.04 -1.37
C ASP A 41 -1.10 6.98 -1.21
N GLU A 42 -1.08 6.24 -0.09
CA GLU A 42 -0.12 5.18 0.16
C GLU A 42 -0.36 3.97 -0.76
N CYS A 43 -1.61 3.62 -1.04
CA CYS A 43 -1.95 2.61 -2.03
C CYS A 43 -1.45 3.00 -3.44
N GLU A 44 -1.65 4.25 -3.85
CA GLU A 44 -1.13 4.75 -5.12
C GLU A 44 0.40 4.75 -5.15
N MET A 45 1.06 5.17 -4.07
CA MET A 45 2.52 5.13 -3.95
C MET A 45 3.07 3.72 -4.05
N ALA A 46 2.47 2.73 -3.38
CA ALA A 46 2.88 1.33 -3.44
C ALA A 46 2.80 0.78 -4.88
N VAL A 47 1.73 1.08 -5.62
CA VAL A 47 1.63 0.71 -7.04
C VAL A 47 2.73 1.35 -7.87
N GLU A 48 3.04 2.64 -7.67
CA GLU A 48 4.11 3.32 -8.40
C GLU A 48 5.50 2.77 -8.01
N GLU A 49 5.76 2.43 -6.74
CA GLU A 49 7.00 1.78 -6.30
C GLU A 49 7.19 0.42 -6.96
N ILE A 50 6.12 -0.38 -7.08
CA ILE A 50 6.17 -1.65 -7.81
C ILE A 50 6.50 -1.39 -9.29
N LYS A 51 5.92 -0.38 -9.92
CA LYS A 51 6.21 0.00 -11.31
C LYS A 51 7.64 0.51 -11.50
N ASP A 52 8.21 1.17 -10.51
CA ASP A 52 9.60 1.62 -10.55
C ASP A 52 10.59 0.45 -10.48
N CYS A 53 10.36 -0.48 -9.56
CA CYS A 53 11.25 -1.64 -9.38
C CYS A 53 11.02 -2.74 -10.41
N CYS A 54 9.79 -3.05 -10.78
CA CYS A 54 9.42 -4.09 -11.73
C CYS A 54 9.23 -3.54 -13.16
N LYS A 55 9.13 -4.47 -14.13
CA LYS A 55 8.85 -4.12 -15.53
C LYS A 55 7.58 -4.83 -15.95
N LEU A 56 6.50 -4.08 -16.18
CA LEU A 56 5.17 -4.61 -16.41
C LEU A 56 4.69 -4.28 -17.84
N TRP A 57 4.19 -5.28 -18.53
CA TRP A 57 3.38 -5.14 -19.71
C TRP A 57 2.04 -5.86 -19.50
N VAL A 58 0.94 -5.13 -19.62
CA VAL A 58 -0.42 -5.62 -19.36
C VAL A 58 -1.28 -5.42 -20.61
N GLY A 59 -1.73 -6.53 -21.17
CA GLY A 59 -2.61 -6.53 -22.35
C GLY A 59 -4.09 -6.30 -22.03
N SER A 60 -4.48 -6.36 -20.77
CA SER A 60 -5.86 -6.14 -20.33
C SER A 60 -6.17 -4.64 -20.20
N TYR A 61 -7.23 -4.19 -20.89
CA TYR A 61 -7.63 -2.77 -20.89
C TYR A 61 -7.90 -2.22 -19.47
N ASN A 62 -8.55 -3.00 -18.61
CA ASN A 62 -8.91 -2.56 -17.26
C ASN A 62 -7.71 -2.37 -16.32
N TYR A 63 -6.57 -2.91 -16.68
CA TYR A 63 -5.33 -2.89 -15.89
C TYR A 63 -4.16 -2.25 -16.66
N SER A 64 -4.46 -1.56 -17.77
CA SER A 64 -3.43 -0.98 -18.64
C SER A 64 -2.56 0.08 -17.96
N ASN A 65 -3.06 0.73 -16.89
CA ASN A 65 -2.33 1.68 -16.07
C ASN A 65 -1.16 1.05 -15.28
N LEU A 66 -1.13 -0.29 -15.13
CA LEU A 66 0.02 -1.01 -14.57
C LEU A 66 1.19 -1.11 -15.55
N THR A 67 0.96 -0.94 -16.86
CA THR A 67 2.01 -1.02 -17.87
C THR A 67 3.01 0.12 -17.71
N ASN A 68 4.31 -0.23 -17.57
CA ASN A 68 5.42 0.73 -17.51
C ASN A 68 6.54 0.45 -18.54
N VAL A 69 6.35 -0.52 -19.43
CA VAL A 69 7.28 -0.80 -20.53
C VAL A 69 6.57 -0.77 -21.87
N GLU A 70 7.24 -0.19 -22.86
CA GLU A 70 6.84 -0.28 -24.26
C GLU A 70 7.64 -1.39 -24.94
N LEU A 71 6.94 -2.26 -25.64
CA LEU A 71 7.53 -3.37 -26.39
C LEU A 71 6.81 -3.55 -27.74
N ASP A 72 7.50 -4.16 -28.68
CA ASP A 72 6.90 -4.63 -29.91
C ASP A 72 6.28 -6.02 -29.65
N GLU A 73 4.95 -6.06 -29.64
CA GLU A 73 4.20 -7.28 -29.29
C GLU A 73 4.46 -8.40 -30.32
N ASP A 74 4.60 -8.07 -31.59
CA ASP A 74 4.84 -9.05 -32.65
C ASP A 74 6.24 -9.69 -32.49
N GLU A 75 7.24 -8.92 -32.05
CA GLU A 75 8.59 -9.42 -31.81
C GLU A 75 8.65 -10.24 -30.51
N VAL A 76 8.03 -9.76 -29.41
CA VAL A 76 8.16 -10.38 -28.08
C VAL A 76 7.28 -11.61 -27.96
N PHE A 77 6.08 -11.58 -28.55
CA PHE A 77 5.10 -12.67 -28.44
C PHE A 77 5.04 -13.54 -29.72
N GLU A 78 6.15 -13.67 -30.39
CA GLU A 78 6.32 -14.59 -31.51
C GLU A 78 6.32 -16.02 -30.98
N GLY A 79 5.18 -16.72 -31.08
CA GLY A 79 5.03 -18.10 -30.59
C GLY A 79 3.58 -18.54 -30.52
N LYS A 80 3.36 -19.73 -29.92
CA LYS A 80 2.01 -20.34 -29.82
C LYS A 80 1.65 -20.77 -28.40
N SER A 81 2.55 -20.61 -27.45
CA SER A 81 2.35 -21.03 -26.07
C SER A 81 2.72 -19.94 -25.08
N LEU A 82 2.16 -20.02 -23.88
CA LEU A 82 2.54 -19.14 -22.77
C LEU A 82 4.03 -19.21 -22.46
N ALA A 83 4.63 -20.38 -22.61
CA ALA A 83 6.07 -20.57 -22.40
C ALA A 83 6.90 -19.83 -23.46
N ASP A 84 6.45 -19.81 -24.73
CA ASP A 84 7.12 -19.04 -25.79
C ASP A 84 7.04 -17.54 -25.49
N TYR A 85 5.87 -17.05 -25.09
CA TYR A 85 5.65 -15.65 -24.73
C TYR A 85 6.51 -15.23 -23.52
N LEU A 86 6.57 -16.08 -22.49
CA LEU A 86 7.42 -15.83 -21.33
C LEU A 86 8.90 -15.78 -21.70
N ALA A 87 9.36 -16.67 -22.59
CA ALA A 87 10.72 -16.66 -23.09
C ALA A 87 11.02 -15.41 -23.94
N GLY A 88 10.08 -14.99 -24.79
CA GLY A 88 10.17 -13.75 -25.54
C GLY A 88 10.28 -12.52 -24.64
N TYR A 89 9.44 -12.47 -23.60
CA TYR A 89 9.48 -11.39 -22.63
C TYR A 89 10.80 -11.39 -21.81
N GLN A 90 11.32 -12.56 -21.42
CA GLN A 90 12.64 -12.65 -20.79
C GLN A 90 13.74 -12.08 -21.70
N LYS A 91 13.74 -12.45 -22.98
CA LYS A 91 14.71 -11.92 -23.96
C LYS A 91 14.60 -10.40 -24.11
N PHE A 92 13.38 -9.84 -24.12
CA PHE A 92 13.14 -8.40 -24.14
C PHE A 92 13.76 -7.73 -22.90
N LEU A 93 13.53 -8.29 -21.70
CA LEU A 93 14.08 -7.75 -20.45
C LEU A 93 15.62 -7.76 -20.47
N ASP A 94 16.22 -8.86 -20.88
CA ASP A 94 17.67 -9.01 -20.96
C ASP A 94 18.30 -8.01 -21.95
N ASN A 95 17.66 -7.82 -23.10
CA ASN A 95 18.13 -6.90 -24.14
C ASN A 95 18.00 -5.44 -23.71
N LYS A 96 16.87 -5.06 -23.10
CA LYS A 96 16.57 -3.66 -22.80
C LYS A 96 17.16 -3.17 -21.48
N PHE A 97 17.19 -4.03 -20.47
CA PHE A 97 17.58 -3.65 -19.12
C PHE A 97 18.88 -4.31 -18.62
N GLY A 98 19.38 -5.30 -19.34
CA GLY A 98 20.61 -6.05 -19.06
C GLY A 98 20.36 -7.47 -18.58
N GLU A 99 21.14 -8.39 -19.11
CA GLU A 99 21.03 -9.83 -18.87
C GLU A 99 21.05 -10.15 -17.36
N GLY A 100 20.10 -10.96 -16.94
CA GLY A 100 20.00 -11.48 -15.59
C GLY A 100 19.64 -10.47 -14.50
N LYS A 101 19.25 -9.23 -14.85
CA LYS A 101 18.75 -8.26 -13.88
C LYS A 101 17.33 -8.55 -13.44
N TYR A 102 16.52 -9.00 -14.35
CA TYR A 102 15.11 -9.32 -14.13
C TYR A 102 14.83 -10.77 -14.47
N GLU A 103 13.83 -11.33 -13.82
CA GLU A 103 13.25 -12.62 -14.14
C GLU A 103 11.80 -12.42 -14.60
N ALA A 104 11.46 -12.98 -15.78
CA ALA A 104 10.13 -12.86 -16.37
C ALA A 104 9.13 -13.81 -15.71
N PHE A 105 7.96 -13.28 -15.40
CA PHE A 105 6.82 -14.02 -14.88
C PHE A 105 5.54 -13.63 -15.63
N VAL A 106 4.52 -14.44 -15.50
CA VAL A 106 3.16 -14.14 -15.92
C VAL A 106 2.48 -13.40 -14.78
N LEU A 107 1.90 -12.24 -15.07
CA LEU A 107 0.99 -11.54 -14.18
C LEU A 107 -0.42 -12.06 -14.42
N GLY A 108 -0.99 -12.73 -13.43
CA GLY A 108 -2.35 -13.21 -13.43
C GLY A 108 -3.21 -12.44 -12.44
N ALA A 109 -4.52 -12.59 -12.58
CA ALA A 109 -5.47 -12.14 -11.57
C ALA A 109 -6.61 -13.13 -11.39
N TYR A 110 -7.12 -13.17 -10.17
CA TYR A 110 -8.40 -13.76 -9.80
C TYR A 110 -9.34 -12.62 -9.39
N ILE A 111 -10.47 -12.49 -10.10
CA ILE A 111 -11.41 -11.38 -9.96
C ILE A 111 -12.75 -11.95 -9.52
N HIS A 112 -13.12 -11.72 -8.26
CA HIS A 112 -14.41 -12.16 -7.71
C HIS A 112 -15.09 -11.03 -6.92
N SER A 113 -14.80 -10.84 -5.65
CA SER A 113 -15.27 -9.70 -4.85
C SER A 113 -14.25 -8.57 -4.72
N GLY A 114 -13.08 -8.74 -5.31
CA GLY A 114 -11.93 -7.86 -5.42
C GLY A 114 -11.00 -8.44 -6.46
N THR A 115 -9.82 -7.86 -6.62
CA THR A 115 -8.77 -8.38 -7.50
C THR A 115 -7.66 -8.98 -6.65
N SER A 116 -7.30 -10.25 -6.87
CA SER A 116 -6.12 -10.87 -6.26
C SER A 116 -5.12 -11.19 -7.36
N PHE A 117 -3.98 -10.52 -7.34
CA PHE A 117 -2.91 -10.74 -8.30
C PHE A 117 -2.12 -12.01 -7.96
N SER A 118 -1.48 -12.56 -8.98
CA SER A 118 -0.53 -13.65 -8.87
C SER A 118 0.62 -13.44 -9.85
N ILE A 119 1.84 -13.75 -9.41
CA ILE A 119 3.06 -13.66 -10.22
C ILE A 119 3.68 -15.04 -10.24
N SER A 120 3.60 -15.72 -11.39
CA SER A 120 4.03 -17.11 -11.51
C SER A 120 4.58 -17.43 -12.89
N LYS A 121 5.11 -18.63 -13.09
CA LYS A 121 5.56 -19.09 -14.42
C LYS A 121 4.42 -19.63 -15.28
N THR A 122 3.24 -19.84 -14.72
CA THR A 122 2.11 -20.54 -15.38
C THR A 122 0.84 -19.72 -15.46
N GLY A 123 0.78 -18.53 -14.87
CA GLY A 123 -0.43 -17.71 -14.74
C GLY A 123 -1.34 -18.15 -13.60
N ASP A 124 -2.48 -17.49 -13.47
CA ASP A 124 -3.47 -17.79 -12.44
C ASP A 124 -4.52 -18.77 -12.99
N HIS A 125 -4.73 -19.87 -12.27
CA HIS A 125 -5.64 -20.95 -12.62
C HIS A 125 -6.57 -21.34 -11.46
N ARG A 126 -6.72 -20.48 -10.44
CA ARG A 126 -7.56 -20.72 -9.26
C ARG A 126 -9.03 -20.98 -9.62
N CYS A 127 -9.54 -20.28 -10.62
CA CYS A 127 -10.91 -20.44 -11.11
C CYS A 127 -10.97 -20.28 -12.61
N ARG A 128 -11.65 -21.20 -13.31
CA ARG A 128 -11.78 -21.17 -14.77
C ARG A 128 -12.48 -19.92 -15.31
N PHE A 129 -13.38 -19.33 -14.52
CA PHE A 129 -14.22 -18.22 -14.95
C PHE A 129 -13.71 -16.86 -14.46
N ASP A 130 -13.06 -16.86 -13.29
CA ASP A 130 -12.66 -15.64 -12.58
C ASP A 130 -11.15 -15.41 -12.56
N SER A 131 -10.36 -16.37 -13.07
CA SER A 131 -8.91 -16.24 -13.18
C SER A 131 -8.48 -16.08 -14.64
N GLY A 132 -7.42 -15.29 -14.85
CA GLY A 132 -6.85 -15.09 -16.17
C GLY A 132 -5.45 -14.50 -16.13
N THR A 133 -4.79 -14.56 -17.29
CA THR A 133 -3.54 -13.85 -17.53
C THR A 133 -3.86 -12.42 -17.91
N LEU A 134 -3.26 -11.46 -17.19
CA LEU A 134 -3.32 -10.03 -17.49
C LEU A 134 -2.19 -9.59 -18.42
N GLY A 135 -1.00 -10.16 -18.22
CA GLY A 135 0.21 -9.78 -18.93
C GLY A 135 1.46 -10.45 -18.38
N PHE A 136 2.55 -9.73 -18.45
CA PHE A 136 3.88 -10.19 -18.01
C PHE A 136 4.53 -9.17 -17.09
N ILE A 137 5.35 -9.66 -16.16
CA ILE A 137 6.12 -8.84 -15.22
C ILE A 137 7.55 -9.34 -15.14
N GLY A 138 8.50 -8.41 -15.24
CA GLY A 138 9.91 -8.61 -14.94
C GLY A 138 10.16 -8.23 -13.47
N VAL A 139 10.42 -9.21 -12.65
CA VAL A 139 10.76 -9.01 -11.23
C VAL A 139 12.26 -8.92 -11.08
N PRO A 140 12.83 -7.99 -10.29
CA PRO A 140 14.26 -7.93 -10.02
C PRO A 140 14.76 -9.27 -9.48
N LYS A 141 15.91 -9.74 -9.97
CA LYS A 141 16.44 -11.02 -9.55
C LYS A 141 16.76 -11.05 -8.06
N GLY A 142 16.21 -12.02 -7.36
CA GLY A 142 16.38 -12.19 -5.91
C GLY A 142 15.24 -11.60 -5.08
N THR A 143 14.30 -10.90 -5.71
CA THR A 143 13.05 -10.44 -5.06
C THR A 143 12.03 -11.57 -5.09
N ASN A 144 11.25 -11.70 -4.04
CA ASN A 144 10.18 -12.68 -3.95
C ASN A 144 8.95 -12.20 -4.75
N PRO A 145 8.53 -12.91 -5.81
CA PRO A 145 7.38 -12.50 -6.61
C PRO A 145 6.05 -12.57 -5.85
N ASP A 146 5.94 -13.44 -4.84
CA ASP A 146 4.71 -13.57 -4.06
C ASP A 146 4.48 -12.32 -3.18
N GLU A 147 5.53 -11.75 -2.59
CA GLU A 147 5.46 -10.49 -1.82
C GLU A 147 4.98 -9.33 -2.69
N ILE A 148 5.51 -9.20 -3.92
CA ILE A 148 5.05 -8.19 -4.88
C ILE A 148 3.56 -8.40 -5.25
N ALA A 149 3.13 -9.65 -5.40
CA ALA A 149 1.74 -9.95 -5.74
C ALA A 149 0.79 -9.63 -4.58
N GLU A 150 1.20 -9.87 -3.34
CA GLU A 150 0.46 -9.53 -2.13
C GLU A 150 0.34 -8.01 -1.97
N GLU A 151 1.44 -7.28 -2.08
CA GLU A 151 1.47 -5.82 -1.99
C GLU A 151 0.63 -5.16 -3.10
N LEU A 152 0.77 -5.62 -4.35
CA LEU A 152 -0.04 -5.13 -5.47
C LEU A 152 -1.53 -5.40 -5.25
N THR A 153 -1.88 -6.55 -4.65
CA THR A 153 -3.26 -6.91 -4.31
C THR A 153 -3.83 -5.97 -3.26
N ALA A 154 -3.10 -5.77 -2.17
CA ALA A 154 -3.52 -4.90 -1.07
C ALA A 154 -3.68 -3.44 -1.54
N ALA A 155 -2.69 -2.91 -2.26
CA ALA A 155 -2.73 -1.56 -2.80
C ALA A 155 -3.87 -1.35 -3.79
N TRP A 156 -4.10 -2.31 -4.68
CA TRP A 156 -5.18 -2.24 -5.68
C TRP A 156 -6.59 -2.26 -5.08
N ASN A 157 -6.78 -3.02 -4.02
CA ASN A 157 -8.07 -3.12 -3.32
C ASN A 157 -8.27 -2.07 -2.22
N GLY A 158 -7.26 -1.26 -1.91
CA GLY A 158 -7.31 -0.29 -0.82
C GLY A 158 -7.31 -0.95 0.56
N GLU A 159 -6.56 -2.04 0.74
CA GLU A 159 -6.50 -2.84 1.98
C GLU A 159 -5.45 -2.34 2.98
N TYR A 160 -5.04 -1.09 2.87
CA TYR A 160 -4.10 -0.45 3.80
C TYR A 160 -4.85 0.07 5.03
N GLU A 161 -4.30 -0.18 6.20
CA GLU A 161 -4.77 0.38 7.47
C GLU A 161 -3.81 1.45 7.96
N GLY A 162 -4.34 2.54 8.49
CA GLY A 162 -3.55 3.67 8.97
C GLY A 162 -3.84 4.04 10.42
N TYR A 163 -2.78 4.44 11.12
CA TYR A 163 -2.85 4.99 12.48
C TYR A 163 -1.96 6.22 12.60
N GLU A 164 -2.39 7.17 13.39
CA GLU A 164 -1.68 8.41 13.67
C GLU A 164 -1.61 8.67 15.16
N ILE A 165 -0.48 9.19 15.63
CA ILE A 165 -0.32 9.67 16.99
C ILE A 165 -0.41 11.20 16.97
N TYR A 166 -1.43 11.72 17.62
CA TYR A 166 -1.69 13.14 17.73
C TYR A 166 -1.20 13.68 19.09
N ASP A 167 -0.41 14.76 19.09
CA ASP A 167 0.03 15.43 20.31
C ASP A 167 -0.95 16.58 20.63
N ASN A 168 -1.79 16.38 21.63
CA ASN A 168 -2.77 17.36 22.09
C ASN A 168 -2.12 18.65 22.66
N LEU A 169 -0.81 18.64 22.93
CA LEU A 169 -0.10 19.82 23.41
C LEU A 169 0.33 20.74 22.26
N THR A 170 0.83 20.16 21.17
CA THR A 170 1.31 20.91 19.99
C THR A 170 0.23 21.11 18.95
N ASP A 171 -0.88 20.37 19.04
CA ASP A 171 -2.00 20.35 18.09
C ASP A 171 -1.54 19.86 16.71
N ASP A 172 -0.70 18.81 16.70
CA ASP A 172 -0.07 18.26 15.48
C ASP A 172 0.12 16.74 15.56
N TYR A 173 0.28 16.10 14.41
CA TYR A 173 0.66 14.69 14.31
C TYR A 173 2.16 14.53 14.54
N VAL A 174 2.56 13.53 15.31
CA VAL A 174 3.97 13.30 15.69
C VAL A 174 4.51 11.97 15.21
N ASP A 175 3.63 11.06 14.81
CA ASP A 175 3.99 9.75 14.26
C ASP A 175 2.81 9.18 13.48
N SER A 176 3.06 8.35 12.48
CA SER A 176 2.02 7.67 11.71
C SER A 176 2.55 6.41 11.05
N ILE A 177 1.63 5.49 10.73
CA ILE A 177 1.85 4.35 9.84
C ILE A 177 0.65 4.19 8.93
N CYS A 178 0.90 3.69 7.72
CA CYS A 178 -0.13 3.13 6.85
C CYS A 178 0.49 1.93 6.14
N ASP A 179 -0.03 0.75 6.38
CA ASP A 179 0.53 -0.51 5.88
C ASP A 179 -0.59 -1.55 5.70
N TYR A 180 -0.37 -2.56 4.88
CA TYR A 180 -1.24 -3.72 4.73
C TYR A 180 -0.73 -4.95 5.49
N ASP A 181 0.56 -4.97 5.89
CA ASP A 181 1.14 -6.07 6.64
C ASP A 181 0.80 -5.96 8.13
N TYR A 182 -0.01 -6.90 8.61
CA TYR A 182 -0.41 -7.00 10.01
C TYR A 182 0.79 -7.02 10.98
N ASN A 183 1.90 -7.66 10.61
CA ASN A 183 3.07 -7.73 11.49
C ASN A 183 3.77 -6.37 11.61
N SER A 184 3.92 -5.64 10.51
CA SER A 184 4.43 -4.27 10.49
C SER A 184 3.58 -3.35 11.37
N LEU A 185 2.25 -3.40 11.21
CA LEU A 185 1.30 -2.62 12.01
C LEU A 185 1.43 -2.94 13.50
N GLU A 186 1.50 -4.21 13.88
CA GLU A 186 1.64 -4.64 15.28
C GLU A 186 3.00 -4.27 15.89
N GLU A 187 4.08 -4.31 15.13
CA GLU A 187 5.39 -3.85 15.58
C GLU A 187 5.41 -2.35 15.83
N TRP A 188 4.81 -1.59 14.90
CA TRP A 188 4.66 -0.15 15.07
C TRP A 188 3.78 0.20 16.28
N LYS A 189 2.61 -0.44 16.45
CA LYS A 189 1.73 -0.27 17.62
C LYS A 189 2.48 -0.52 18.92
N LYS A 190 3.29 -1.58 19.01
CA LYS A 190 4.14 -1.86 20.19
C LYS A 190 5.15 -0.74 20.46
N SER A 191 5.79 -0.25 19.41
CA SER A 191 6.73 0.87 19.50
C SER A 191 6.03 2.17 19.95
N ALA A 192 4.88 2.48 19.37
CA ALA A 192 4.09 3.66 19.71
C ALA A 192 3.58 3.62 21.16
N LYS A 193 3.10 2.46 21.65
CA LYS A 193 2.75 2.26 23.07
C LYS A 193 3.90 2.62 23.99
N LEU A 194 5.10 2.16 23.68
CA LEU A 194 6.29 2.41 24.51
C LEU A 194 6.75 3.87 24.45
N LYS A 195 6.69 4.49 23.27
CA LYS A 195 7.21 5.83 23.01
C LYS A 195 6.27 6.92 23.52
N TYR A 196 4.97 6.74 23.35
CA TYR A 196 3.96 7.76 23.57
C TYR A 196 3.03 7.46 24.75
N ASP A 197 3.13 6.29 25.39
CA ASP A 197 2.24 5.84 26.49
C ASP A 197 0.74 5.87 26.05
N VAL A 198 0.47 5.33 24.86
CA VAL A 198 -0.87 5.24 24.26
C VAL A 198 -1.40 3.81 24.27
N GLU A 199 -2.73 3.65 24.17
CA GLU A 199 -3.39 2.38 24.00
C GLU A 199 -4.12 2.37 22.64
N PHE A 200 -4.19 1.19 22.01
CA PHE A 200 -4.97 0.95 20.80
C PHE A 200 -6.19 0.14 21.20
N ASP A 201 -7.34 0.53 20.69
CA ASP A 201 -8.57 -0.25 20.84
C ASP A 201 -8.45 -1.53 19.97
N ASP A 202 -8.83 -2.68 20.55
CA ASP A 202 -8.82 -4.00 19.89
C ASP A 202 -9.99 -4.15 18.91
#